data_07243830914d9b88eb9bf2fbca55e980
#
_entry.id   07243830914d9b88eb9bf2fbca55e980
#
_cell.length_a   1.000
_cell.length_b   1.000
_cell.length_c   1.000
_cell.angle_alpha   90.00
_cell.angle_beta   90.00
_cell.angle_gamma   90.00
#
_symmetry.space_group_name_H-M   'P 1'
#
loop_
_entity.id
_entity.type
_entity.pdbx_description
1 polymer ?
#
loop_
_entity_poly.entity_id
_entity_poly.type
_entity_poly.pdbx_seq_one_letter_code
_entity_poly.pdbx_strand_id
1 'polypeptide(L)'
;ISKDDGKTFEKQGAGPVLSYSLDEPFILSGPKIRRFQGKWYLFYIAGKTWIRDNNKPEPVYTIRMAVSEDGVHWVKHNKDLIPPRIEENEAQASPDVFFYEGRYHMFFCYRHSTNYRNKERGYRIGYAHSEDLVHWERADEKAGIDISPEGWDSEMVSYPHVVELDGAIYMFYLGNSVGRNGFGMAALKNYQP
;
A
#
# COMPACT_ATOMS: atom_id res chain seq x y z
N ILE A 1 17.23 1.55 -14.72
CA ILE A 1 18.40 0.94 -14.04
C ILE A 1 19.44 2.03 -13.80
N SER A 2 20.08 1.99 -12.64
CA SER A 2 21.32 2.73 -12.35
C SER A 2 22.50 1.76 -12.38
N LYS A 3 23.65 2.23 -12.87
CA LYS A 3 24.92 1.51 -12.88
C LYS A 3 26.02 2.26 -12.11
N ASP A 4 25.64 3.35 -11.44
CA ASP A 4 26.53 4.31 -10.78
C ASP A 4 26.00 4.71 -9.38
N ASP A 5 25.47 3.73 -8.65
CA ASP A 5 24.96 3.87 -7.28
C ASP A 5 23.86 4.94 -7.14
N GLY A 6 22.96 5.01 -8.13
CA GLY A 6 21.80 5.88 -8.11
C GLY A 6 22.05 7.33 -8.53
N LYS A 7 23.21 7.64 -9.10
CA LYS A 7 23.50 8.99 -9.60
C LYS A 7 22.78 9.30 -10.92
N THR A 8 22.64 8.26 -11.79
CA THR A 8 21.89 8.35 -13.04
C THR A 8 20.95 7.18 -13.22
N PHE A 9 19.89 7.36 -14.00
CA PHE A 9 18.89 6.31 -14.29
C PHE A 9 18.63 6.19 -15.79
N GLU A 10 18.70 4.97 -16.30
CA GLU A 10 18.31 4.61 -17.66
C GLU A 10 16.95 3.92 -17.65
N LYS A 11 16.04 4.34 -18.56
CA LYS A 11 14.75 3.66 -18.76
C LYS A 11 15.00 2.24 -19.31
N GLN A 12 14.21 1.30 -18.80
CA GLN A 12 14.23 -0.08 -19.29
C GLN A 12 13.07 -0.31 -20.26
N GLY A 13 13.41 -0.65 -21.51
CA GLY A 13 12.42 -0.91 -22.56
C GLY A 13 11.67 0.33 -23.05
N ALA A 14 10.82 0.12 -24.03
CA ALA A 14 10.00 1.15 -24.67
C ALA A 14 8.59 1.26 -24.07
N GLY A 15 8.17 0.30 -23.26
CA GLY A 15 6.84 0.24 -22.64
C GLY A 15 6.90 0.03 -21.13
N PRO A 16 5.72 -0.04 -20.48
CA PRO A 16 5.65 -0.31 -19.06
C PRO A 16 6.04 -1.77 -18.73
N VAL A 17 6.68 -1.99 -17.59
CA VAL A 17 7.01 -3.35 -17.11
C VAL A 17 5.77 -4.12 -16.64
N LEU A 18 4.69 -3.41 -16.29
CA LEU A 18 3.39 -3.96 -15.94
C LEU A 18 2.30 -3.07 -16.53
N SER A 19 1.32 -3.65 -17.22
CA SER A 19 0.24 -2.92 -17.87
C SER A 19 -1.13 -3.52 -17.59
N TYR A 20 -2.17 -2.92 -18.10
CA TYR A 20 -3.56 -3.36 -17.96
C TYR A 20 -3.77 -4.79 -18.46
N SER A 21 -4.84 -5.42 -17.96
CA SER A 21 -5.34 -6.72 -18.39
C SER A 21 -6.86 -6.73 -18.28
N LEU A 22 -7.50 -7.83 -18.69
CA LEU A 22 -8.95 -7.98 -18.56
C LEU A 22 -9.42 -7.85 -17.11
N ASP A 23 -8.61 -8.33 -16.16
CA ASP A 23 -8.92 -8.29 -14.73
C ASP A 23 -8.42 -7.00 -14.02
N GLU A 24 -7.70 -6.15 -14.74
CA GLU A 24 -7.13 -4.89 -14.26
C GLU A 24 -7.26 -3.83 -15.36
N PRO A 25 -8.49 -3.37 -15.66
CA PRO A 25 -8.78 -2.59 -16.86
C PRO A 25 -8.31 -1.13 -16.80
N PHE A 26 -7.98 -0.61 -15.61
CA PHE A 26 -7.51 0.77 -15.42
C PHE A 26 -6.75 0.91 -14.09
N ILE A 27 -5.99 1.99 -13.94
CA ILE A 27 -5.16 2.31 -12.77
C ILE A 27 -4.30 1.13 -12.30
N LEU A 28 -3.03 1.17 -12.68
CA LEU A 28 -1.97 0.46 -11.98
C LEU A 28 -1.05 1.52 -11.38
N SER A 29 -0.97 1.58 -10.04
CA SER A 29 -0.29 2.68 -9.36
C SER A 29 0.29 2.24 -8.00
N GLY A 30 1.07 3.12 -7.39
CA GLY A 30 1.61 2.93 -6.05
C GLY A 30 2.53 1.71 -5.91
N PRO A 31 3.46 1.44 -6.85
CA PRO A 31 4.29 0.25 -6.79
C PRO A 31 5.23 0.29 -5.59
N LYS A 32 5.27 -0.81 -4.85
CA LYS A 32 6.23 -1.08 -3.79
C LYS A 32 6.94 -2.39 -4.10
N ILE A 33 8.23 -2.34 -4.28
CA ILE A 33 9.04 -3.51 -4.60
C ILE A 33 9.75 -4.03 -3.36
N ARG A 34 9.76 -5.35 -3.19
CA ARG A 34 10.48 -6.05 -2.12
C ARG A 34 11.17 -7.28 -2.69
N ARG A 35 12.20 -7.73 -2.02
CA ARG A 35 12.87 -8.98 -2.36
C ARG A 35 12.81 -9.93 -1.18
N PHE A 36 12.13 -11.07 -1.36
CA PHE A 36 12.02 -12.11 -0.35
C PHE A 36 12.43 -13.45 -0.95
N GLN A 37 13.19 -14.24 -0.21
CA GLN A 37 13.60 -15.60 -0.62
C GLN A 37 14.17 -15.67 -2.06
N GLY A 38 14.94 -14.65 -2.44
CA GLY A 38 15.58 -14.57 -3.76
C GLY A 38 14.72 -14.02 -4.89
N LYS A 39 13.39 -13.92 -4.73
CA LYS A 39 12.44 -13.41 -5.73
C LYS A 39 12.05 -11.96 -5.47
N TRP A 40 11.62 -11.28 -6.54
CA TRP A 40 11.09 -9.93 -6.47
C TRP A 40 9.56 -9.95 -6.39
N TYR A 41 9.00 -9.16 -5.49
CA TYR A 41 7.58 -8.96 -5.28
C TYR A 41 7.24 -7.50 -5.49
N LEU A 42 6.29 -7.23 -6.37
CA LEU A 42 5.78 -5.91 -6.67
C LEU A 42 4.34 -5.83 -6.15
N PHE A 43 4.13 -5.11 -5.07
CA PHE A 43 2.80 -4.81 -4.54
C PHE A 43 2.33 -3.50 -5.14
N TYR A 44 1.09 -3.45 -5.60
CA TYR A 44 0.53 -2.29 -6.30
C TYR A 44 -0.98 -2.23 -6.12
N ILE A 45 -1.60 -1.13 -6.55
CA ILE A 45 -3.04 -1.02 -6.64
C ILE A 45 -3.51 -1.20 -8.08
N ALA A 46 -4.61 -1.91 -8.24
CA ALA A 46 -5.30 -2.10 -9.52
C ALA A 46 -6.74 -1.57 -9.43
N GLY A 47 -7.15 -0.81 -10.43
CA GLY A 47 -8.51 -0.31 -10.53
C GLY A 47 -9.50 -1.43 -10.78
N LYS A 48 -10.57 -1.49 -10.00
CA LYS A 48 -11.61 -2.53 -10.04
C LYS A 48 -12.89 -2.03 -10.69
N THR A 49 -13.37 -0.87 -10.31
CA THR A 49 -14.58 -0.26 -10.83
C THR A 49 -14.59 1.25 -10.63
N TRP A 50 -15.50 1.92 -11.32
CA TRP A 50 -15.82 3.32 -11.10
C TRP A 50 -17.21 3.44 -10.48
N ILE A 51 -17.33 4.28 -9.47
CA ILE A 51 -18.60 4.65 -8.87
C ILE A 51 -18.86 6.14 -9.05
N ARG A 52 -20.08 6.58 -8.81
CA ARG A 52 -20.42 8.01 -8.83
C ARG A 52 -20.63 8.53 -7.41
N ASP A 53 -19.94 9.61 -7.08
CA ASP A 53 -20.12 10.40 -5.87
C ASP A 53 -20.45 11.84 -6.26
N ASN A 54 -21.67 12.32 -6.00
CA ASN A 54 -22.13 13.68 -6.37
C ASN A 54 -21.81 14.03 -7.83
N ASN A 55 -22.12 13.14 -8.77
CA ASN A 55 -21.85 13.22 -10.21
C ASN A 55 -20.37 13.21 -10.60
N LYS A 56 -19.44 13.00 -9.68
CA LYS A 56 -18.02 12.81 -9.97
C LYS A 56 -17.70 11.32 -10.04
N PRO A 57 -16.92 10.88 -11.03
CA PRO A 57 -16.41 9.52 -11.02
C PRO A 57 -15.32 9.37 -9.96
N GLU A 58 -15.47 8.38 -9.09
CA GLU A 58 -14.47 8.00 -8.09
C GLU A 58 -14.01 6.56 -8.35
N PRO A 59 -12.70 6.31 -8.41
CA PRO A 59 -12.19 4.97 -8.63
C PRO A 59 -12.20 4.14 -7.36
N VAL A 60 -12.56 2.88 -7.51
CA VAL A 60 -12.35 1.83 -6.53
C VAL A 60 -11.17 0.99 -6.98
N TYR A 61 -10.21 0.79 -6.12
CA TYR A 61 -9.00 0.03 -6.40
C TYR A 61 -8.66 -0.90 -5.24
N THR A 62 -7.99 -1.97 -5.55
CA THR A 62 -7.62 -3.04 -4.62
C THR A 62 -6.12 -3.30 -4.67
N ILE A 63 -5.60 -3.95 -3.64
CA ILE A 63 -4.18 -4.31 -3.55
C ILE A 63 -3.95 -5.63 -4.28
N ARG A 64 -2.97 -5.63 -5.18
CA ARG A 64 -2.53 -6.79 -5.95
C ARG A 64 -1.01 -6.96 -5.92
N MET A 65 -0.55 -8.07 -6.47
CA MET A 65 0.85 -8.45 -6.49
C MET A 65 1.25 -9.03 -7.85
N ALA A 66 2.49 -8.77 -8.24
CA ALA A 66 3.20 -9.48 -9.30
C ALA A 66 4.55 -9.99 -8.77
N VAL A 67 5.04 -11.08 -9.35
CA VAL A 67 6.31 -11.72 -8.97
C VAL A 67 7.26 -11.74 -10.15
N SER A 68 8.57 -11.61 -9.89
CA SER A 68 9.61 -11.65 -10.89
C SER A 68 10.86 -12.34 -10.35
N GLU A 69 11.58 -13.05 -11.23
CA GLU A 69 12.89 -13.63 -10.94
C GLU A 69 14.03 -12.63 -11.19
N ASP A 70 13.84 -11.70 -12.12
CA ASP A 70 14.90 -10.77 -12.60
C ASP A 70 14.62 -9.29 -12.30
N GLY A 71 13.42 -8.96 -11.76
CA GLY A 71 13.00 -7.58 -11.50
C GLY A 71 12.52 -6.79 -12.72
N VAL A 72 12.48 -7.42 -13.90
CA VAL A 72 12.11 -6.82 -15.19
C VAL A 72 10.86 -7.47 -15.79
N HIS A 73 10.82 -8.81 -15.79
CA HIS A 73 9.71 -9.59 -16.31
C HIS A 73 8.80 -10.02 -15.16
N TRP A 74 7.55 -9.53 -15.16
CA TRP A 74 6.61 -9.67 -14.05
C TRP A 74 5.44 -10.56 -14.41
N VAL A 75 5.11 -11.48 -13.52
CA VAL A 75 3.92 -12.33 -13.61
C VAL A 75 2.91 -11.87 -12.56
N LYS A 76 1.74 -11.41 -13.00
CA LYS A 76 0.64 -10.99 -12.13
C LYS A 76 0.03 -12.17 -11.39
N HIS A 77 -0.27 -12.00 -10.11
CA HIS A 77 -0.99 -13.00 -9.32
C HIS A 77 -2.49 -13.03 -9.64
N ASN A 78 -3.04 -11.92 -10.18
CA ASN A 78 -4.43 -11.75 -10.61
C ASN A 78 -5.49 -12.00 -9.51
N LYS A 79 -5.13 -11.79 -8.24
CA LYS A 79 -6.06 -11.87 -7.10
C LYS A 79 -5.92 -10.65 -6.22
N ASP A 80 -7.04 -10.23 -5.67
CA ASP A 80 -7.08 -9.23 -4.60
C ASP A 80 -6.46 -9.84 -3.35
N LEU A 81 -5.47 -9.17 -2.75
CA LEU A 81 -4.75 -9.71 -1.59
C LEU A 81 -5.51 -9.48 -0.29
N ILE A 82 -6.17 -8.35 -0.17
CA ILE A 82 -6.84 -7.93 1.06
C ILE A 82 -8.35 -7.84 0.82
N PRO A 83 -9.17 -8.58 1.57
CA PRO A 83 -10.62 -8.47 1.44
C PRO A 83 -11.12 -7.11 1.92
N PRO A 84 -12.19 -6.55 1.31
CA PRO A 84 -12.84 -5.36 1.81
C PRO A 84 -13.49 -5.64 3.17
N ARG A 85 -13.54 -4.64 4.08
CA ARG A 85 -14.06 -4.81 5.44
C ARG A 85 -15.11 -3.76 5.82
N ILE A 86 -14.98 -2.53 5.37
CA ILE A 86 -15.88 -1.44 5.76
C ILE A 86 -17.09 -1.30 4.83
N GLU A 87 -16.94 -1.65 3.57
CA GLU A 87 -17.99 -1.69 2.55
C GLU A 87 -17.52 -2.48 1.33
N GLU A 88 -18.44 -2.94 0.48
CA GLU A 88 -18.12 -3.73 -0.72
C GLU A 88 -17.14 -3.03 -1.68
N ASN A 89 -17.32 -1.74 -1.88
CA ASN A 89 -16.49 -0.91 -2.74
C ASN A 89 -15.39 -0.16 -1.96
N GLU A 90 -14.85 -0.76 -0.91
CA GLU A 90 -13.70 -0.20 -0.19
C GLU A 90 -12.52 0.02 -1.14
N ALA A 91 -11.93 1.22 -1.11
CA ALA A 91 -10.73 1.51 -1.87
C ALA A 91 -9.48 1.32 -0.98
N GLN A 92 -8.53 0.53 -1.45
CA GLN A 92 -7.30 0.17 -0.74
C GLN A 92 -6.07 0.69 -1.48
N ALA A 93 -5.09 1.24 -0.78
CA ALA A 93 -3.91 1.84 -1.41
C ALA A 93 -2.63 1.67 -0.58
N SER A 94 -1.51 1.95 -1.24
CA SER A 94 -0.18 2.05 -0.64
C SER A 94 0.21 0.85 0.23
N PRO A 95 0.16 -0.38 -0.30
CA PRO A 95 0.64 -1.55 0.43
C PRO A 95 2.15 -1.42 0.67
N ASP A 96 2.57 -1.66 1.91
CA ASP A 96 3.99 -1.76 2.25
C ASP A 96 4.24 -3.02 3.07
N VAL A 97 5.10 -3.89 2.56
CA VAL A 97 5.33 -5.24 3.09
C VAL A 97 6.75 -5.37 3.62
N PHE A 98 6.90 -5.97 4.80
CA PHE A 98 8.19 -6.33 5.37
C PHE A 98 8.11 -7.69 6.07
N PHE A 99 9.24 -8.31 6.30
CA PHE A 99 9.34 -9.58 7.02
C PHE A 99 9.89 -9.33 8.41
N TYR A 100 9.17 -9.83 9.43
CA TYR A 100 9.55 -9.68 10.82
C TYR A 100 8.97 -10.84 11.65
N GLU A 101 9.70 -11.32 12.66
CA GLU A 101 9.29 -12.40 13.54
C GLU A 101 8.71 -13.64 12.82
N GLY A 102 9.36 -14.03 11.70
CA GLY A 102 9.00 -15.25 10.99
C GLY A 102 7.79 -15.15 10.07
N ARG A 103 7.19 -13.97 9.88
CA ARG A 103 6.05 -13.76 8.98
C ARG A 103 6.15 -12.46 8.20
N TYR A 104 5.30 -12.32 7.19
CA TYR A 104 5.15 -11.09 6.42
C TYR A 104 4.09 -10.21 7.03
N HIS A 105 4.37 -8.92 7.13
CA HIS A 105 3.47 -7.89 7.61
C HIS A 105 3.20 -6.91 6.49
N MET A 106 1.95 -6.50 6.30
CA MET A 106 1.55 -5.47 5.35
C MET A 106 0.83 -4.36 6.09
N PHE A 107 1.34 -3.15 5.97
CA PHE A 107 0.56 -1.95 6.24
C PHE A 107 0.06 -1.39 4.92
N PHE A 108 -1.16 -0.91 4.91
CA PHE A 108 -1.80 -0.32 3.75
C PHE A 108 -2.76 0.76 4.22
N CYS A 109 -3.30 1.56 3.32
CA CYS A 109 -4.40 2.43 3.69
C CYS A 109 -5.68 2.04 2.97
N TYR A 110 -6.82 2.26 3.63
CA TYR A 110 -8.14 2.01 3.09
C TYR A 110 -9.07 3.18 3.38
N ARG A 111 -10.12 3.32 2.58
CA ARG A 111 -11.13 4.35 2.72
C ARG A 111 -12.47 3.90 2.18
N HIS A 112 -13.51 4.60 2.56
CA HIS A 112 -14.79 4.50 1.87
C HIS A 112 -14.69 4.95 0.40
N SER A 113 -15.54 4.42 -0.44
CA SER A 113 -15.54 4.72 -1.87
C SER A 113 -16.09 6.11 -2.18
N THR A 114 -17.03 6.61 -1.36
CA THR A 114 -17.68 7.91 -1.53
C THR A 114 -17.48 8.80 -0.31
N ASN A 115 -17.56 10.11 -0.53
CA ASN A 115 -17.49 11.14 0.52
C ASN A 115 -16.30 10.97 1.48
N TYR A 116 -15.18 10.51 0.98
CA TYR A 116 -14.00 10.13 1.77
C TYR A 116 -13.07 11.30 2.15
N ARG A 117 -13.46 12.53 1.85
CA ARG A 117 -12.66 13.73 2.17
C ARG A 117 -13.07 14.36 3.51
N ASN A 118 -13.52 13.52 4.44
CA ASN A 118 -13.90 13.89 5.80
C ASN A 118 -13.37 12.87 6.82
N LYS A 119 -13.54 13.19 8.09
CA LYS A 119 -13.04 12.38 9.21
C LYS A 119 -13.67 10.99 9.28
N GLU A 120 -14.96 10.87 9.02
CA GLU A 120 -15.71 9.61 9.22
C GLU A 120 -15.41 8.58 8.14
N ARG A 121 -15.14 9.04 6.91
CA ARG A 121 -15.00 8.18 5.73
C ARG A 121 -13.62 8.23 5.07
N GLY A 122 -12.73 9.05 5.62
CA GLY A 122 -11.37 9.24 5.12
C GLY A 122 -10.46 8.05 5.34
N TYR A 123 -9.24 8.18 4.87
CA TYR A 123 -8.24 7.13 4.97
C TYR A 123 -7.93 6.73 6.42
N ARG A 124 -7.77 5.42 6.60
CA ARG A 124 -7.18 4.78 7.79
C ARG A 124 -6.04 3.86 7.35
N ILE A 125 -5.12 3.60 8.27
CA ILE A 125 -4.07 2.59 8.06
C ILE A 125 -4.61 1.25 8.53
N GLY A 126 -4.58 0.27 7.63
CA GLY A 126 -4.92 -1.12 7.88
C GLY A 126 -3.67 -1.96 8.05
N TYR A 127 -3.88 -3.15 8.59
CA TYR A 127 -2.84 -4.14 8.82
C TYR A 127 -3.31 -5.52 8.39
N ALA A 128 -2.39 -6.27 7.79
CA ALA A 128 -2.56 -7.69 7.50
C ALA A 128 -1.23 -8.43 7.69
N HIS A 129 -1.31 -9.74 7.92
CA HIS A 129 -0.13 -10.60 7.98
C HIS A 129 -0.32 -11.86 7.12
N SER A 130 0.81 -12.47 6.74
CA SER A 130 0.85 -13.66 5.91
C SER A 130 2.09 -14.50 6.23
N GLU A 131 1.99 -15.82 6.01
CA GLU A 131 3.15 -16.72 6.08
C GLU A 131 3.75 -17.01 4.69
N ASP A 132 3.00 -16.71 3.62
CA ASP A 132 3.37 -17.12 2.24
C ASP A 132 3.27 -16.01 1.17
N LEU A 133 2.92 -14.77 1.56
CA LEU A 133 2.69 -13.61 0.68
C LEU A 133 1.44 -13.72 -0.21
N VAL A 134 0.73 -14.81 -0.16
CA VAL A 134 -0.44 -15.10 -1.00
C VAL A 134 -1.74 -15.05 -0.20
N HIS A 135 -1.74 -15.64 0.98
CA HIS A 135 -2.88 -15.69 1.89
C HIS A 135 -2.66 -14.70 3.01
N TRP A 136 -3.48 -13.65 3.05
CA TRP A 136 -3.37 -12.55 4.00
C TRP A 136 -4.53 -12.58 4.98
N GLU A 137 -4.22 -12.51 6.26
CA GLU A 137 -5.18 -12.31 7.33
C GLU A 137 -5.20 -10.83 7.70
N ARG A 138 -6.34 -10.17 7.45
CA ARG A 138 -6.56 -8.76 7.76
C ARG A 138 -6.95 -8.57 9.22
N ALA A 139 -6.23 -7.71 9.94
CA ALA A 139 -6.39 -7.44 11.36
C ALA A 139 -6.12 -5.96 11.68
N ASP A 140 -6.95 -5.05 11.13
CA ASP A 140 -6.75 -3.59 11.21
C ASP A 140 -6.62 -3.08 12.65
N GLU A 141 -7.24 -3.74 13.62
CA GLU A 141 -7.13 -3.43 15.04
C GLU A 141 -5.70 -3.56 15.60
N LYS A 142 -4.84 -4.27 14.86
CA LYS A 142 -3.40 -4.45 15.18
C LYS A 142 -2.50 -3.45 14.44
N ALA A 143 -3.06 -2.52 13.67
CA ALA A 143 -2.26 -1.52 12.96
C ALA A 143 -1.44 -0.63 13.92
N GLY A 144 -1.89 -0.47 15.16
CA GLY A 144 -1.16 0.28 16.20
C GLY A 144 -1.14 1.79 15.97
N ILE A 145 -1.82 2.28 14.95
CA ILE A 145 -1.91 3.71 14.60
C ILE A 145 -3.32 4.03 14.09
N ASP A 146 -3.85 5.17 14.53
CA ASP A 146 -5.11 5.75 14.06
C ASP A 146 -5.00 7.28 14.09
N ILE A 147 -6.05 7.97 13.70
CA ILE A 147 -6.13 9.42 13.76
C ILE A 147 -5.94 9.95 15.18
N SER A 148 -5.30 11.10 15.31
CA SER A 148 -5.19 11.81 16.58
C SER A 148 -6.53 12.47 16.96
N PRO A 149 -6.78 12.75 18.25
CA PRO A 149 -7.97 13.48 18.67
C PRO A 149 -8.09 14.85 18.01
N GLU A 150 -6.96 15.53 17.83
CA GLU A 150 -6.84 16.86 17.22
C GLU A 150 -5.51 17.00 16.47
N GLY A 151 -5.38 18.06 15.67
CA GLY A 151 -4.14 18.38 14.97
C GLY A 151 -4.10 17.94 13.51
N TRP A 152 -2.88 17.79 13.00
CA TRP A 152 -2.59 17.63 11.58
C TRP A 152 -2.97 16.26 10.99
N ASP A 153 -3.21 15.26 11.82
CA ASP A 153 -3.61 13.89 11.45
C ASP A 153 -4.92 13.45 12.12
N SER A 154 -5.77 14.42 12.51
CA SER A 154 -7.02 14.16 13.24
C SER A 154 -8.22 13.76 12.37
N GLU A 155 -8.09 13.84 11.05
CA GLU A 155 -9.15 13.47 10.10
C GLU A 155 -8.81 12.20 9.32
N MET A 156 -7.54 12.01 8.98
CA MET A 156 -7.07 10.82 8.26
C MET A 156 -5.60 10.53 8.50
N VAL A 157 -5.24 9.25 8.37
CA VAL A 157 -3.87 8.74 8.28
C VAL A 157 -3.76 7.83 7.07
N SER A 158 -2.71 8.00 6.26
CA SER A 158 -2.61 7.31 4.97
C SER A 158 -1.18 7.12 4.49
N TYR A 159 -1.02 6.31 3.45
CA TYR A 159 0.24 6.06 2.74
C TYR A 159 1.39 5.61 3.66
N PRO A 160 1.19 4.51 4.40
CA PRO A 160 2.24 3.99 5.28
C PRO A 160 3.48 3.60 4.47
N HIS A 161 4.64 3.90 5.04
CA HIS A 161 5.93 3.44 4.54
C HIS A 161 6.78 2.97 5.72
N VAL A 162 7.07 1.68 5.77
CA VAL A 162 7.81 1.05 6.87
C VAL A 162 9.27 0.86 6.48
N VAL A 163 10.15 1.30 7.35
CA VAL A 163 11.60 1.16 7.17
C VAL A 163 12.26 0.72 8.48
N GLU A 164 13.31 -0.06 8.36
CA GLU A 164 14.23 -0.35 9.45
C GLU A 164 15.42 0.62 9.35
N LEU A 165 15.68 1.35 10.41
CA LEU A 165 16.78 2.29 10.54
C LEU A 165 17.47 2.06 11.88
N ASP A 166 18.76 1.81 11.86
CA ASP A 166 19.60 1.65 13.07
C ASP A 166 19.03 0.67 14.10
N GLY A 167 18.45 -0.44 13.61
CA GLY A 167 17.88 -1.48 14.46
C GLY A 167 16.53 -1.12 15.10
N ALA A 168 15.81 -0.14 14.58
CA ALA A 168 14.45 0.18 14.95
C ALA A 168 13.53 0.24 13.71
N ILE A 169 12.28 -0.15 13.87
CA ILE A 169 11.28 -0.08 12.80
C ILE A 169 10.44 1.18 12.96
N TYR A 170 10.37 1.95 11.88
CA TYR A 170 9.59 3.18 11.79
C TYR A 170 8.55 3.09 10.69
N MET A 171 7.43 3.74 10.90
CA MET A 171 6.41 3.97 9.88
C MET A 171 6.29 5.47 9.61
N PHE A 172 6.53 5.89 8.37
CA PHE A 172 6.19 7.22 7.90
C PHE A 172 4.77 7.19 7.33
N TYR A 173 3.98 8.23 7.58
CA TYR A 173 2.60 8.32 7.12
C TYR A 173 2.17 9.75 6.84
N LEU A 174 1.14 9.92 6.02
CA LEU A 174 0.53 11.22 5.72
C LEU A 174 -0.67 11.47 6.64
N GLY A 175 -0.84 12.71 7.06
CA GLY A 175 -2.00 13.17 7.80
C GLY A 175 -3.12 13.75 6.92
N ASN A 176 -3.85 14.71 7.46
CA ASN A 176 -5.05 15.32 6.88
C ASN A 176 -4.84 15.81 5.44
N SER A 177 -5.92 15.68 4.62
CA SER A 177 -5.92 16.09 3.22
C SER A 177 -4.79 15.45 2.40
N VAL A 178 -4.50 14.17 2.69
CA VAL A 178 -3.48 13.36 2.00
C VAL A 178 -2.11 14.04 2.07
N GLY A 179 -1.72 14.45 3.28
CA GLY A 179 -0.40 15.03 3.54
C GLY A 179 -0.26 16.53 3.21
N ARG A 180 -1.36 17.25 2.99
CA ARG A 180 -1.30 18.71 2.77
C ARG A 180 -0.56 19.44 3.90
N ASN A 181 -0.68 18.92 5.13
CA ASN A 181 -0.06 19.46 6.32
C ASN A 181 1.25 18.77 6.71
N GLY A 182 1.76 17.89 5.84
CA GLY A 182 3.01 17.18 6.05
C GLY A 182 2.83 15.67 6.31
N PHE A 183 3.89 15.05 6.80
CA PHE A 183 3.96 13.65 7.16
C PHE A 183 4.53 13.49 8.57
N GLY A 184 4.17 12.38 9.21
CA GLY A 184 4.66 12.00 10.53
C GLY A 184 5.43 10.69 10.52
N MET A 185 5.95 10.36 11.69
CA MET A 185 6.69 9.15 11.94
C MET A 185 6.18 8.48 13.23
N ALA A 186 5.91 7.19 13.18
CA ALA A 186 5.66 6.35 14.33
C ALA A 186 6.78 5.31 14.47
N ALA A 187 7.13 4.93 15.69
CA ALA A 187 8.11 3.89 15.96
C ALA A 187 7.40 2.63 16.49
N LEU A 188 7.83 1.46 16.05
CA LEU A 188 7.37 0.19 16.61
C LEU A 188 7.89 0.06 18.03
N LYS A 189 6.97 0.00 19.00
CA LYS A 189 7.32 -0.21 20.40
C LYS A 189 7.78 -1.65 20.64
N ASN A 190 8.80 -1.82 21.46
CA ASN A 190 9.36 -3.12 21.82
C ASN A 190 9.97 -3.92 20.63
N TYR A 191 10.40 -3.23 19.58
CA TYR A 191 11.19 -3.87 18.53
C TYR A 191 12.48 -4.42 19.17
N GLN A 192 12.71 -5.71 18.99
CA GLN A 192 13.98 -6.38 19.30
C GLN A 192 14.56 -6.86 17.96
N PRO A 193 15.70 -6.31 17.52
CA PRO A 193 16.33 -6.68 16.26
C PRO A 193 16.84 -8.12 16.24
#